data_c6e659e950c3bacb40a4d0fe5556b9f8
#
_entry.id   c6e659e950c3bacb40a4d0fe5556b9f8
#
_cell.length_a   1.000
_cell.length_b   1.000
_cell.length_c   1.000
_cell.angle_alpha   90.00
_cell.angle_beta   90.00
_cell.angle_gamma   90.00
#
_symmetry.space_group_name_H-M   'P 1'
#
loop_
_entity.id
_entity.type
_entity.pdbx_description
1 polymer ?
#
loop_
_entity_poly.entity_id
_entity_poly.type
_entity_poly.pdbx_seq_one_letter_code
_entity_poly.pdbx_strand_id
1 'polypeptide(L)'
;MKKLLFICVALLALAGCKKTKTTSVHPDWTYSSVMYEVNIRQFSPEGTFAGVEAQLPRLKDLGVDILWLMPMYEIGTEGRKGTLGSYYAISDYKKVNPEFGTMEDFEHLLAAAHKLGFKVILDWVANQTAPDNVWMTEKPADFYERDADGNAIWEYDWTDTRSLNYDNEDVWWAQDDAMRFWLEKGVDGFRCDAAGEVPADFWYGILPKLNKDYPDIYLLAEAERDNLADPLTTFDANYAWELHHLLNALSQGSKSVQDLKDYVARDAERFPREAFRLTFTSNHDENSWNGTEFERAGIYANACAVLCFTLPGSQPLIYTGQEIGLDRRLAFFEKDPIVDWSANEYTAFWKSLVDLKHKNPALAAGERGGELSWWEVPVPETVVAFSRETGDNQVIVIANFGKENYSPVFNLPGKHFTNHFTGEAIESPCELSLDPGDYIVITR
;
A
#
# COMPACT_ATOMS: atom_id res chain seq x y z
N MET A 1 -7.27 25.44 -82.18
CA MET A 1 -7.08 26.04 -80.83
C MET A 1 -7.63 25.13 -79.81
N LYS A 2 -6.78 24.27 -79.16
CA LYS A 2 -7.19 23.31 -78.11
C LYS A 2 -6.85 23.94 -76.77
N LYS A 3 -7.85 24.15 -75.97
CA LYS A 3 -7.67 24.58 -74.56
C LYS A 3 -7.29 23.37 -73.68
N LEU A 4 -6.11 23.37 -73.06
CA LEU A 4 -5.70 22.43 -72.04
C LEU A 4 -6.28 22.91 -70.72
N LEU A 5 -7.04 22.03 -70.09
CA LEU A 5 -7.58 22.20 -68.73
C LEU A 5 -6.59 21.52 -67.72
N PHE A 6 -5.93 22.30 -66.90
CA PHE A 6 -5.11 21.79 -65.79
C PHE A 6 -6.03 21.53 -64.61
N ILE A 7 -6.13 20.25 -64.18
CA ILE A 7 -6.77 19.82 -62.90
C ILE A 7 -5.66 19.72 -61.90
N CYS A 8 -5.64 20.65 -60.93
CA CYS A 8 -4.83 20.50 -59.70
C CYS A 8 -5.54 19.56 -58.74
N VAL A 9 -4.98 18.36 -58.55
CA VAL A 9 -5.39 17.45 -57.48
C VAL A 9 -4.61 17.84 -56.22
N ALA A 10 -5.28 18.42 -55.23
CA ALA A 10 -4.72 18.67 -53.90
C ALA A 10 -4.79 17.38 -53.10
N LEU A 11 -3.66 16.72 -52.92
CA LEU A 11 -3.51 15.63 -51.94
C LEU A 11 -3.50 16.22 -50.51
N LEU A 12 -4.59 16.11 -49.78
CA LEU A 12 -4.63 16.32 -48.37
C LEU A 12 -3.96 15.09 -47.67
N ALA A 13 -2.71 15.26 -47.26
CA ALA A 13 -2.05 14.34 -46.37
C ALA A 13 -2.68 14.44 -44.96
N LEU A 14 -3.61 13.55 -44.65
CA LEU A 14 -4.05 13.28 -43.28
C LEU A 14 -2.89 12.65 -42.52
N ALA A 15 -2.05 13.48 -41.88
CA ALA A 15 -1.13 13.03 -40.86
C ALA A 15 -1.96 12.65 -39.64
N GLY A 16 -2.44 11.42 -39.61
CA GLY A 16 -2.97 10.82 -38.40
C GLY A 16 -1.84 10.69 -37.37
N CYS A 17 -1.83 11.56 -36.36
CA CYS A 17 -1.08 11.31 -35.14
C CYS A 17 -1.56 9.95 -34.57
N LYS A 18 -0.84 8.89 -34.89
CA LYS A 18 -0.89 7.67 -34.06
C LYS A 18 -0.34 8.06 -32.69
N LYS A 19 -1.23 8.33 -31.74
CA LYS A 19 -0.86 8.21 -30.32
C LYS A 19 -0.28 6.81 -30.17
N THR A 20 1.01 6.69 -30.04
CA THR A 20 1.65 5.51 -29.48
C THR A 20 0.99 5.31 -28.13
N LYS A 21 0.16 4.26 -27.98
CA LYS A 21 -0.21 3.75 -26.66
C LYS A 21 1.13 3.40 -26.01
N THR A 22 1.61 4.22 -25.11
CA THR A 22 2.52 3.77 -24.07
C THR A 22 1.74 2.67 -23.34
N THR A 23 2.14 1.43 -23.50
CA THR A 23 1.62 0.33 -22.68
C THR A 23 1.97 0.70 -21.25
N SER A 24 0.95 0.96 -20.45
CA SER A 24 1.08 1.18 -19.01
C SER A 24 1.80 -0.02 -18.41
N VAL A 25 2.74 0.21 -17.54
CA VAL A 25 3.51 -0.84 -16.86
C VAL A 25 2.63 -1.55 -15.84
N HIS A 26 1.74 -0.78 -15.19
CA HIS A 26 0.78 -1.28 -14.22
C HIS A 26 -0.64 -1.27 -14.76
N PRO A 27 -1.57 -2.04 -14.17
CA PRO A 27 -2.99 -1.88 -14.42
C PRO A 27 -3.45 -0.44 -14.15
N ASP A 28 -4.26 0.14 -15.05
CA ASP A 28 -4.64 1.56 -14.97
C ASP A 28 -5.31 1.96 -13.64
N TRP A 29 -5.97 1.02 -12.97
CA TRP A 29 -6.65 1.26 -11.71
C TRP A 29 -5.72 1.46 -10.51
N THR A 30 -4.43 1.12 -10.61
CA THR A 30 -3.50 1.15 -9.46
C THR A 30 -2.93 2.54 -9.14
N TYR A 31 -2.79 3.41 -10.12
CA TYR A 31 -2.02 4.66 -10.02
C TYR A 31 -2.55 5.67 -8.99
N SER A 32 -3.84 5.72 -8.77
CA SER A 32 -4.47 6.58 -7.77
C SER A 32 -5.14 5.81 -6.64
N SER A 33 -4.96 4.50 -6.60
CA SER A 33 -5.57 3.63 -5.60
C SER A 33 -5.06 3.89 -4.19
N VAL A 34 -5.98 3.77 -3.24
CA VAL A 34 -5.71 3.72 -1.81
C VAL A 34 -6.00 2.32 -1.31
N MET A 35 -5.06 1.75 -0.58
CA MET A 35 -5.16 0.40 -0.02
C MET A 35 -5.72 0.44 1.40
N TYR A 36 -6.54 -0.55 1.74
CA TYR A 36 -7.04 -0.77 3.09
C TYR A 36 -6.67 -2.19 3.53
N GLU A 37 -5.89 -2.29 4.60
CA GLU A 37 -5.50 -3.56 5.19
C GLU A 37 -6.57 -4.04 6.16
N VAL A 38 -7.14 -5.20 5.86
CA VAL A 38 -8.24 -5.81 6.60
C VAL A 38 -7.72 -6.89 7.53
N ASN A 39 -7.74 -6.63 8.83
CA ASN A 39 -7.51 -7.65 9.86
C ASN A 39 -8.84 -8.37 10.15
N ILE A 40 -9.10 -9.48 9.44
CA ILE A 40 -10.38 -10.18 9.48
C ILE A 40 -10.77 -10.58 10.91
N ARG A 41 -9.82 -11.10 11.70
CA ARG A 41 -10.03 -11.54 13.08
C ARG A 41 -10.56 -10.43 13.97
N GLN A 42 -10.10 -9.20 13.73
CA GLN A 42 -10.41 -8.04 14.57
C GLN A 42 -11.50 -7.13 13.98
N PHE A 43 -11.97 -7.41 12.76
CA PHE A 43 -12.82 -6.51 12.00
C PHE A 43 -14.28 -6.48 12.44
N SER A 44 -14.73 -7.51 13.15
CA SER A 44 -16.07 -7.58 13.71
C SER A 44 -16.07 -8.44 14.99
N PRO A 45 -17.13 -8.37 15.81
CA PRO A 45 -17.26 -9.26 16.96
C PRO A 45 -17.15 -10.75 16.59
N GLU A 46 -17.65 -11.14 15.42
CA GLU A 46 -17.55 -12.51 14.89
C GLU A 46 -16.16 -12.80 14.36
N GLY A 47 -15.45 -11.81 13.79
CA GLY A 47 -14.13 -11.96 13.16
C GLY A 47 -14.18 -12.89 11.94
N THR A 48 -15.18 -12.71 11.06
CA THR A 48 -15.46 -13.60 9.94
C THR A 48 -15.51 -12.86 8.60
N PHE A 49 -15.48 -13.59 7.49
CA PHE A 49 -15.72 -13.04 6.14
C PHE A 49 -17.04 -12.30 6.04
N ALA A 50 -18.12 -12.84 6.63
CA ALA A 50 -19.41 -12.18 6.67
C ALA A 50 -19.37 -10.85 7.47
N GLY A 51 -18.56 -10.79 8.53
CA GLY A 51 -18.32 -9.57 9.30
C GLY A 51 -17.61 -8.49 8.48
N VAL A 52 -16.63 -8.87 7.65
CA VAL A 52 -15.97 -7.96 6.70
C VAL A 52 -16.97 -7.51 5.63
N GLU A 53 -17.73 -8.44 5.03
CA GLU A 53 -18.69 -8.14 3.99
C GLU A 53 -19.72 -7.10 4.45
N ALA A 54 -20.23 -7.21 5.68
CA ALA A 54 -21.15 -6.26 6.26
C ALA A 54 -20.60 -4.82 6.31
N GLN A 55 -19.28 -4.65 6.33
CA GLN A 55 -18.60 -3.35 6.37
C GLN A 55 -18.18 -2.82 4.98
N LEU A 56 -18.35 -3.58 3.91
CA LEU A 56 -17.99 -3.13 2.57
C LEU A 56 -18.64 -1.80 2.16
N PRO A 57 -19.95 -1.55 2.46
CA PRO A 57 -20.55 -0.24 2.15
C PRO A 57 -19.85 0.93 2.85
N ARG A 58 -19.40 0.75 4.10
CA ARG A 58 -18.65 1.76 4.86
C ARG A 58 -17.27 2.01 4.23
N LEU A 59 -16.55 0.95 3.87
CA LEU A 59 -15.26 1.08 3.16
C LEU A 59 -15.43 1.73 1.79
N LYS A 60 -16.54 1.46 1.10
CA LYS A 60 -16.85 2.13 -0.17
C LYS A 60 -17.13 3.61 0.02
N ASP A 61 -17.81 4.01 1.10
CA ASP A 61 -18.02 5.41 1.44
C ASP A 61 -16.71 6.10 1.86
N LEU A 62 -15.80 5.39 2.53
CA LEU A 62 -14.44 5.87 2.81
C LEU A 62 -13.66 6.15 1.51
N GLY A 63 -13.96 5.39 0.45
CA GLY A 63 -13.43 5.60 -0.89
C GLY A 63 -12.21 4.74 -1.25
N VAL A 64 -11.77 3.82 -0.37
CA VAL A 64 -10.64 2.93 -0.65
C VAL A 64 -10.90 2.02 -1.85
N ASP A 65 -9.86 1.58 -2.51
CA ASP A 65 -9.94 0.86 -3.79
C ASP A 65 -9.50 -0.59 -3.67
N ILE A 66 -8.46 -0.84 -2.89
CA ILE A 66 -7.87 -2.17 -2.71
C ILE A 66 -8.12 -2.63 -1.29
N LEU A 67 -8.68 -3.82 -1.14
CA LEU A 67 -8.76 -4.52 0.13
C LEU A 67 -7.63 -5.55 0.17
N TRP A 68 -6.64 -5.33 1.02
CA TRP A 68 -5.64 -6.32 1.34
C TRP A 68 -6.12 -7.12 2.55
N LEU A 69 -6.51 -8.37 2.32
CA LEU A 69 -6.87 -9.29 3.40
C LEU A 69 -5.60 -9.87 4.01
N MET A 70 -5.38 -9.64 5.31
CA MET A 70 -4.34 -10.34 6.07
C MET A 70 -4.48 -11.85 5.90
N PRO A 71 -3.44 -12.68 6.18
CA PRO A 71 -3.49 -14.09 5.85
C PRO A 71 -4.76 -14.76 6.38
N MET A 72 -5.52 -15.34 5.48
CA MET A 72 -6.83 -15.91 5.76
C MET A 72 -6.85 -17.44 5.67
N TYR A 73 -5.68 -18.03 5.54
CA TYR A 73 -5.49 -19.47 5.36
C TYR A 73 -5.62 -20.21 6.69
N GLU A 74 -5.83 -21.54 6.62
CA GLU A 74 -5.84 -22.39 7.80
C GLU A 74 -4.51 -22.27 8.56
N ILE A 75 -4.59 -22.04 9.88
CA ILE A 75 -3.44 -21.83 10.77
C ILE A 75 -3.05 -23.16 11.42
N GLY A 76 -1.74 -23.45 11.49
CA GLY A 76 -1.21 -24.62 12.15
C GLY A 76 -1.55 -24.67 13.64
N THR A 77 -1.52 -25.87 14.19
CA THR A 77 -1.80 -26.14 15.60
C THR A 77 -0.55 -26.52 16.40
N GLU A 78 0.45 -27.08 15.73
CA GLU A 78 1.72 -27.45 16.34
C GLU A 78 2.57 -26.22 16.65
N GLY A 79 2.97 -26.07 17.92
CA GLY A 79 3.78 -24.91 18.35
C GLY A 79 3.06 -23.57 18.34
N ARG A 80 1.74 -23.57 18.20
CA ARG A 80 0.90 -22.38 18.08
C ARG A 80 1.16 -21.37 19.20
N LYS A 81 1.40 -20.12 18.86
CA LYS A 81 1.50 -19.01 19.80
C LYS A 81 0.12 -18.46 20.14
N GLY A 82 -0.14 -18.15 21.42
CA GLY A 82 -1.46 -17.71 21.89
C GLY A 82 -2.56 -18.76 21.70
N THR A 83 -3.82 -18.35 21.78
CA THR A 83 -4.95 -19.28 21.61
C THR A 83 -5.33 -19.49 20.14
N LEU A 84 -5.20 -18.45 19.30
CA LEU A 84 -5.64 -18.49 17.90
C LEU A 84 -4.49 -18.63 16.89
N GLY A 85 -3.25 -18.48 17.34
CA GLY A 85 -2.05 -18.61 16.51
C GLY A 85 -1.75 -17.40 15.64
N SER A 86 -0.58 -17.46 15.01
CA SER A 86 -0.14 -16.49 14.01
C SER A 86 -0.87 -16.69 12.69
N TYR A 87 -1.34 -15.61 12.10
CA TYR A 87 -1.85 -15.60 10.70
C TYR A 87 -0.82 -16.14 9.70
N TYR A 88 0.48 -15.96 10.02
CA TYR A 88 1.62 -16.30 9.17
C TYR A 88 2.16 -17.72 9.38
N ALA A 89 1.53 -18.53 10.27
CA ALA A 89 1.82 -19.95 10.43
C ALA A 89 0.78 -20.80 9.68
N ILE A 90 0.93 -20.89 8.36
CA ILE A 90 -0.05 -21.50 7.46
C ILE A 90 0.09 -23.03 7.45
N SER A 91 -1.02 -23.75 7.69
CA SER A 91 -1.07 -25.23 7.60
C SER A 91 -1.51 -25.74 6.22
N ASP A 92 -2.29 -24.96 5.47
CA ASP A 92 -2.70 -25.30 4.10
C ASP A 92 -3.00 -24.02 3.29
N TYR A 93 -2.22 -23.80 2.23
CA TYR A 93 -2.36 -22.62 1.36
C TYR A 93 -3.64 -22.56 0.55
N LYS A 94 -4.35 -23.68 0.38
CA LYS A 94 -5.56 -23.78 -0.45
C LYS A 94 -6.83 -23.88 0.37
N LYS A 95 -6.74 -23.72 1.70
CA LYS A 95 -7.87 -23.69 2.61
C LYS A 95 -7.97 -22.37 3.32
N VAL A 96 -9.20 -21.93 3.56
CA VAL A 96 -9.48 -20.79 4.43
C VAL A 96 -9.44 -21.19 5.91
N ASN A 97 -9.09 -20.26 6.77
CA ASN A 97 -9.17 -20.45 8.22
C ASN A 97 -10.65 -20.67 8.63
N PRO A 98 -10.99 -21.82 9.25
CA PRO A 98 -12.36 -22.11 9.66
C PRO A 98 -12.92 -21.12 10.70
N GLU A 99 -12.05 -20.36 11.40
CA GLU A 99 -12.49 -19.27 12.28
C GLU A 99 -13.13 -18.10 11.49
N PHE A 100 -12.75 -17.91 10.24
CA PHE A 100 -13.26 -16.83 9.39
C PHE A 100 -14.49 -17.23 8.58
N GLY A 101 -14.76 -18.54 8.44
CA GLY A 101 -15.86 -19.09 7.67
C GLY A 101 -15.44 -20.21 6.72
N THR A 102 -16.24 -20.44 5.71
CA THR A 102 -16.02 -21.45 4.68
C THR A 102 -15.43 -20.84 3.41
N MET A 103 -15.05 -21.68 2.45
CA MET A 103 -14.62 -21.23 1.12
C MET A 103 -15.74 -20.47 0.40
N GLU A 104 -16.99 -20.93 0.56
CA GLU A 104 -18.16 -20.26 0.00
C GLU A 104 -18.36 -18.86 0.60
N ASP A 105 -18.11 -18.69 1.90
CA ASP A 105 -18.18 -17.37 2.57
C ASP A 105 -17.10 -16.42 2.02
N PHE A 106 -15.89 -16.92 1.77
CA PHE A 106 -14.83 -16.14 1.12
C PHE A 106 -15.22 -15.74 -0.31
N GLU A 107 -15.70 -16.70 -1.13
CA GLU A 107 -16.10 -16.42 -2.51
C GLU A 107 -17.28 -15.41 -2.55
N HIS A 108 -18.18 -15.46 -1.56
CA HIS A 108 -19.26 -14.50 -1.43
C HIS A 108 -18.74 -13.10 -1.08
N LEU A 109 -17.83 -12.97 -0.12
CA LEU A 109 -17.15 -11.72 0.21
C LEU A 109 -16.44 -11.13 -1.03
N LEU A 110 -15.66 -11.96 -1.76
CA LEU A 110 -14.94 -11.55 -2.96
C LEU A 110 -15.88 -11.00 -4.03
N ALA A 111 -16.97 -11.72 -4.31
CA ALA A 111 -17.98 -11.29 -5.27
C ALA A 111 -18.68 -9.99 -4.84
N ALA A 112 -19.00 -9.83 -3.54
CA ALA A 112 -19.60 -8.62 -2.98
C ALA A 112 -18.63 -7.42 -3.08
N ALA A 113 -17.35 -7.62 -2.79
CA ALA A 113 -16.31 -6.60 -2.94
C ALA A 113 -16.18 -6.14 -4.40
N HIS A 114 -16.06 -7.08 -5.34
CA HIS A 114 -15.98 -6.77 -6.77
C HIS A 114 -17.23 -6.04 -7.27
N LYS A 115 -18.42 -6.42 -6.82
CA LYS A 115 -19.67 -5.73 -7.17
C LYS A 115 -19.69 -4.26 -6.74
N LEU A 116 -18.99 -3.92 -5.66
CA LEU A 116 -18.81 -2.54 -5.21
C LEU A 116 -17.62 -1.84 -5.88
N GLY A 117 -16.86 -2.56 -6.72
CA GLY A 117 -15.71 -2.03 -7.46
C GLY A 117 -14.39 -2.04 -6.69
N PHE A 118 -14.30 -2.79 -5.60
CA PHE A 118 -13.03 -3.05 -4.92
C PHE A 118 -12.17 -4.03 -5.72
N LYS A 119 -10.87 -3.91 -5.55
CA LYS A 119 -9.88 -4.93 -5.83
C LYS A 119 -9.55 -5.66 -4.53
N VAL A 120 -9.34 -6.97 -4.60
CA VAL A 120 -9.03 -7.77 -3.41
C VAL A 120 -7.70 -8.49 -3.63
N ILE A 121 -6.72 -8.21 -2.76
CA ILE A 121 -5.44 -8.92 -2.75
C ILE A 121 -5.31 -9.73 -1.47
N LEU A 122 -4.60 -10.84 -1.57
CA LEU A 122 -4.34 -11.72 -0.42
C LEU A 122 -2.92 -11.54 0.08
N ASP A 123 -2.75 -11.68 1.39
CA ASP A 123 -1.42 -11.79 1.98
C ASP A 123 -0.83 -13.15 1.65
N TRP A 124 0.36 -13.18 1.08
CA TRP A 124 1.03 -14.38 0.61
C TRP A 124 2.31 -14.64 1.40
N VAL A 125 2.31 -15.70 2.20
CA VAL A 125 3.43 -16.07 3.07
C VAL A 125 4.34 -17.04 2.33
N ALA A 126 5.36 -16.53 1.65
CA ALA A 126 6.26 -17.36 0.85
C ALA A 126 7.45 -17.91 1.63
N ASN A 127 7.88 -17.25 2.72
CA ASN A 127 9.11 -17.60 3.43
C ASN A 127 9.00 -18.89 4.24
N GLN A 128 7.86 -19.14 4.86
CA GLN A 128 7.68 -20.24 5.84
C GLN A 128 6.27 -20.82 5.82
N THR A 129 6.11 -21.95 6.51
CA THR A 129 4.81 -22.56 6.82
C THR A 129 4.70 -22.91 8.30
N ALA A 130 3.52 -23.35 8.78
CA ALA A 130 3.40 -23.97 10.08
C ALA A 130 4.15 -25.32 10.14
N PRO A 131 4.56 -25.80 11.34
CA PRO A 131 5.23 -27.11 11.51
C PRO A 131 4.38 -28.31 11.08
N ASP A 132 3.05 -28.16 11.14
CA ASP A 132 2.05 -29.18 10.75
C ASP A 132 1.40 -28.85 9.38
N ASN A 133 2.07 -28.07 8.53
CA ASN A 133 1.63 -27.83 7.16
C ASN A 133 1.56 -29.15 6.38
N VAL A 134 0.57 -29.28 5.49
CA VAL A 134 0.37 -30.47 4.66
C VAL A 134 1.61 -30.87 3.87
N TRP A 135 2.44 -29.92 3.45
CA TRP A 135 3.70 -30.16 2.74
C TRP A 135 4.76 -30.88 3.60
N MET A 136 4.70 -30.77 4.94
CA MET A 136 5.62 -31.50 5.82
C MET A 136 5.51 -33.03 5.68
N THR A 137 4.33 -33.52 5.29
CA THR A 137 4.07 -34.95 5.12
C THR A 137 3.93 -35.38 3.66
N GLU A 138 3.50 -34.48 2.78
CA GLU A 138 3.23 -34.76 1.37
C GLU A 138 4.44 -34.55 0.47
N LYS A 139 5.43 -33.74 0.91
CA LYS A 139 6.61 -33.38 0.15
C LYS A 139 7.88 -34.02 0.70
N PRO A 140 8.95 -34.13 -0.12
CA PRO A 140 10.25 -34.62 0.35
C PRO A 140 10.83 -33.79 1.49
N ALA A 141 11.72 -34.40 2.30
CA ALA A 141 12.30 -33.75 3.47
C ALA A 141 13.11 -32.47 3.16
N ASP A 142 13.70 -32.39 1.97
CA ASP A 142 14.44 -31.25 1.45
C ASP A 142 13.57 -30.11 0.92
N PHE A 143 12.25 -30.22 1.09
CA PHE A 143 11.31 -29.13 0.83
C PHE A 143 11.42 -28.01 1.87
N TYR A 144 11.98 -28.35 3.03
CA TYR A 144 12.26 -27.42 4.14
C TYR A 144 13.74 -27.34 4.45
N GLU A 145 14.19 -26.19 4.88
CA GLU A 145 15.53 -26.03 5.43
C GLU A 145 15.69 -26.86 6.70
N ARG A 146 16.87 -27.47 6.89
CA ARG A 146 17.14 -28.37 8.00
C ARG A 146 18.50 -28.12 8.64
N ASP A 147 18.56 -28.37 9.95
CA ASP A 147 19.79 -28.40 10.69
C ASP A 147 20.63 -29.70 10.43
N ALA A 148 21.78 -29.79 11.04
CA ALA A 148 22.66 -30.94 10.89
C ALA A 148 22.08 -32.26 11.44
N ASP A 149 21.09 -32.18 12.33
CA ASP A 149 20.37 -33.32 12.92
C ASP A 149 19.14 -33.71 12.09
N GLY A 150 18.85 -32.95 11.01
CA GLY A 150 17.74 -33.20 10.09
C GLY A 150 16.41 -32.61 10.54
N ASN A 151 16.38 -31.76 11.58
CA ASN A 151 15.15 -31.07 11.99
C ASN A 151 14.89 -29.86 11.09
N ALA A 152 13.63 -29.64 10.71
CA ALA A 152 13.25 -28.44 10.00
C ALA A 152 13.43 -27.22 10.91
N ILE A 153 14.09 -26.18 10.38
CA ILE A 153 14.45 -24.94 11.12
C ILE A 153 13.43 -23.84 10.92
N TRP A 154 13.53 -22.83 11.76
CA TRP A 154 12.78 -21.58 11.68
C TRP A 154 13.72 -20.40 11.84
N GLU A 155 13.28 -19.22 11.43
CA GLU A 155 14.02 -17.97 11.56
C GLU A 155 13.56 -17.18 12.79
N TYR A 156 14.43 -16.33 13.29
CA TYR A 156 14.17 -15.39 14.39
C TYR A 156 13.54 -16.11 15.60
N ASP A 157 12.53 -15.50 16.20
CA ASP A 157 11.70 -16.07 17.27
C ASP A 157 10.39 -16.72 16.77
N TRP A 158 10.28 -17.00 15.47
CA TRP A 158 9.08 -17.56 14.81
C TRP A 158 8.99 -19.08 15.01
N THR A 159 9.04 -19.53 16.26
CA THR A 159 9.11 -20.95 16.63
C THR A 159 7.93 -21.80 16.16
N ASP A 160 6.84 -21.14 15.82
CA ASP A 160 5.60 -21.70 15.26
C ASP A 160 5.62 -21.79 13.73
N THR A 161 6.78 -21.63 13.09
CA THR A 161 6.98 -21.75 11.64
C THR A 161 8.11 -22.69 11.27
N ARG A 162 8.23 -23.00 9.96
CA ARG A 162 9.36 -23.74 9.36
C ARG A 162 9.70 -23.13 8.02
N SER A 163 11.00 -22.83 7.82
CA SER A 163 11.53 -22.18 6.61
C SER A 163 11.50 -23.13 5.42
N LEU A 164 11.01 -22.64 4.29
CA LEU A 164 11.00 -23.35 3.02
C LEU A 164 12.40 -23.33 2.38
N ASN A 165 12.78 -24.41 1.74
CA ASN A 165 14.07 -24.54 1.06
C ASN A 165 13.96 -24.18 -0.43
N TYR A 166 14.33 -22.97 -0.77
CA TYR A 166 14.28 -22.44 -2.13
C TYR A 166 15.37 -22.95 -3.08
N ASP A 167 16.35 -23.71 -2.58
CA ASP A 167 17.28 -24.49 -3.42
C ASP A 167 16.57 -25.66 -4.10
N ASN A 168 15.41 -26.06 -3.58
CA ASN A 168 14.53 -27.06 -4.20
C ASN A 168 13.46 -26.35 -5.06
N GLU A 169 13.57 -26.46 -6.40
CA GLU A 169 12.61 -25.86 -7.33
C GLU A 169 11.17 -26.38 -7.18
N ASP A 170 10.94 -27.55 -6.58
CA ASP A 170 9.58 -28.05 -6.32
C ASP A 170 8.83 -27.13 -5.33
N VAL A 171 9.53 -26.38 -4.47
CA VAL A 171 8.96 -25.32 -3.62
C VAL A 171 8.38 -24.23 -4.50
N TRP A 172 9.11 -23.80 -5.53
CA TRP A 172 8.68 -22.75 -6.45
C TRP A 172 7.36 -23.11 -7.14
N TRP A 173 7.29 -24.33 -7.63
CA TRP A 173 6.09 -24.81 -8.34
C TRP A 173 4.91 -25.04 -7.41
N ALA A 174 5.15 -25.44 -6.16
CA ALA A 174 4.09 -25.57 -5.17
C ALA A 174 3.52 -24.20 -4.77
N GLN A 175 4.38 -23.19 -4.66
CA GLN A 175 3.96 -21.80 -4.41
C GLN A 175 3.18 -21.25 -5.60
N ASP A 176 3.68 -21.39 -6.84
CA ASP A 176 3.00 -20.95 -8.06
C ASP A 176 1.62 -21.58 -8.21
N ASP A 177 1.52 -22.89 -8.00
CA ASP A 177 0.26 -23.65 -8.06
C ASP A 177 -0.76 -23.17 -7.00
N ALA A 178 -0.28 -22.85 -5.80
CA ALA A 178 -1.14 -22.32 -4.75
C ALA A 178 -1.58 -20.86 -5.02
N MET A 179 -0.69 -20.02 -5.57
CA MET A 179 -1.08 -18.66 -5.99
C MET A 179 -2.12 -18.71 -7.12
N ARG A 180 -1.91 -19.56 -8.14
CA ARG A 180 -2.87 -19.74 -9.24
C ARG A 180 -4.23 -20.21 -8.77
N PHE A 181 -4.31 -21.08 -7.77
CA PHE A 181 -5.58 -21.52 -7.18
C PHE A 181 -6.43 -20.33 -6.73
N TRP A 182 -5.83 -19.30 -6.12
CA TRP A 182 -6.55 -18.10 -5.69
C TRP A 182 -6.85 -17.14 -6.83
N LEU A 183 -5.94 -17.00 -7.80
CA LEU A 183 -6.18 -16.21 -9.02
C LEU A 183 -7.34 -16.77 -9.84
N GLU A 184 -7.46 -18.10 -9.93
CA GLU A 184 -8.60 -18.77 -10.59
C GLU A 184 -9.93 -18.52 -9.86
N LYS A 185 -9.90 -18.24 -8.55
CA LYS A 185 -11.08 -17.79 -7.79
C LYS A 185 -11.39 -16.32 -7.99
N GLY A 186 -10.50 -15.56 -8.63
CA GLY A 186 -10.70 -14.18 -9.03
C GLY A 186 -10.11 -13.13 -8.10
N VAL A 187 -9.15 -13.48 -7.23
CA VAL A 187 -8.41 -12.45 -6.48
C VAL A 187 -7.57 -11.60 -7.44
N ASP A 188 -7.35 -10.33 -7.10
CA ASP A 188 -6.71 -9.34 -7.98
C ASP A 188 -5.19 -9.23 -7.75
N GLY A 189 -4.61 -10.03 -6.87
CA GLY A 189 -3.18 -10.04 -6.63
C GLY A 189 -2.77 -10.45 -5.22
N PHE A 190 -1.53 -10.11 -4.86
CA PHE A 190 -0.93 -10.52 -3.59
C PHE A 190 -0.07 -9.43 -2.96
N ARG A 191 -0.09 -9.37 -1.64
CA ARG A 191 0.97 -8.79 -0.83
C ARG A 191 1.84 -9.94 -0.36
N CYS A 192 3.12 -9.96 -0.73
CA CYS A 192 4.03 -11.03 -0.38
C CYS A 192 4.79 -10.69 0.89
N ASP A 193 4.49 -11.46 1.94
CA ASP A 193 5.10 -11.41 3.27
C ASP A 193 6.59 -11.70 3.21
N ALA A 194 7.40 -10.94 3.98
CA ALA A 194 8.86 -11.11 4.07
C ALA A 194 9.53 -11.35 2.70
N ALA A 195 9.04 -10.70 1.64
CA ALA A 195 9.52 -10.94 0.27
C ALA A 195 11.01 -10.71 0.09
N GLY A 196 11.58 -9.87 0.96
CA GLY A 196 13.02 -9.63 0.99
C GLY A 196 13.85 -10.78 1.57
N GLU A 197 13.28 -11.68 2.35
CA GLU A 197 13.95 -12.86 2.91
C GLU A 197 13.92 -14.04 1.91
N VAL A 198 12.93 -14.07 1.02
CA VAL A 198 12.85 -15.08 -0.05
C VAL A 198 13.85 -14.76 -1.16
N PRO A 199 14.60 -15.77 -1.69
CA PRO A 199 15.54 -15.54 -2.78
C PRO A 199 14.92 -14.86 -4.00
N ALA A 200 15.56 -13.81 -4.51
CA ALA A 200 15.05 -13.02 -5.63
C ALA A 200 14.84 -13.85 -6.90
N ASP A 201 15.65 -14.89 -7.11
CA ASP A 201 15.54 -15.81 -8.26
C ASP A 201 14.18 -16.52 -8.32
N PHE A 202 13.59 -16.82 -7.16
CA PHE A 202 12.21 -17.34 -7.09
C PHE A 202 11.22 -16.35 -7.68
N TRP A 203 11.28 -15.08 -7.25
CA TRP A 203 10.39 -14.04 -7.76
C TRP A 203 10.57 -13.80 -9.26
N TYR A 204 11.82 -13.74 -9.73
CA TYR A 204 12.15 -13.66 -11.18
C TYR A 204 11.65 -14.88 -11.97
N GLY A 205 11.60 -16.04 -11.32
CA GLY A 205 11.16 -17.29 -11.93
C GLY A 205 9.65 -17.40 -12.12
N ILE A 206 8.85 -16.90 -11.17
CA ILE A 206 7.39 -17.10 -11.17
C ILE A 206 6.59 -15.86 -11.56
N LEU A 207 6.94 -14.64 -11.06
CA LEU A 207 6.09 -13.47 -11.23
C LEU A 207 5.87 -13.07 -12.71
N PRO A 208 6.89 -13.11 -13.60
CA PRO A 208 6.66 -12.82 -15.03
C PRO A 208 5.69 -13.79 -15.69
N LYS A 209 5.63 -15.04 -15.22
CA LYS A 209 4.69 -16.05 -15.74
C LYS A 209 3.28 -15.77 -15.25
N LEU A 210 3.13 -15.42 -13.96
CA LEU A 210 1.85 -15.02 -13.39
C LEU A 210 1.31 -13.77 -14.09
N ASN A 211 2.13 -12.72 -14.26
CA ASN A 211 1.75 -11.48 -14.96
C ASN A 211 1.35 -11.72 -16.42
N LYS A 212 2.01 -12.67 -17.10
CA LYS A 212 1.65 -13.04 -18.47
C LYS A 212 0.28 -13.70 -18.55
N ASP A 213 -0.03 -14.60 -17.59
CA ASP A 213 -1.27 -15.38 -17.58
C ASP A 213 -2.43 -14.56 -16.97
N TYR A 214 -2.13 -13.64 -16.05
CA TYR A 214 -3.06 -12.77 -15.34
C TYR A 214 -2.58 -11.31 -15.40
N PRO A 215 -2.72 -10.61 -16.55
CA PRO A 215 -2.07 -9.31 -16.81
C PRO A 215 -2.59 -8.13 -15.99
N ASP A 216 -3.69 -8.30 -15.27
CA ASP A 216 -4.31 -7.27 -14.44
C ASP A 216 -4.07 -7.48 -12.93
N ILE A 217 -3.20 -8.44 -12.54
CA ILE A 217 -2.88 -8.66 -11.13
C ILE A 217 -1.98 -7.55 -10.59
N TYR A 218 -2.06 -7.36 -9.29
CA TYR A 218 -1.22 -6.42 -8.54
C TYR A 218 -0.36 -7.16 -7.52
N LEU A 219 0.93 -6.84 -7.49
CA LEU A 219 1.92 -7.51 -6.68
C LEU A 219 2.66 -6.51 -5.79
N LEU A 220 2.52 -6.68 -4.48
CA LEU A 220 3.17 -5.86 -3.45
C LEU A 220 4.18 -6.70 -2.68
N ALA A 221 5.43 -6.25 -2.63
CA ALA A 221 6.47 -6.86 -1.80
C ALA A 221 6.56 -6.19 -0.43
N GLU A 222 6.49 -6.98 0.64
CA GLU A 222 7.04 -6.55 1.91
C GLU A 222 8.57 -6.64 1.85
N ALA A 223 9.14 -5.65 1.24
CA ALA A 223 10.57 -5.46 1.07
C ALA A 223 10.84 -4.00 0.73
N GLU A 224 12.02 -3.53 1.04
CA GLU A 224 12.54 -2.25 0.57
C GLU A 224 13.85 -2.50 -0.18
N ARG A 225 13.73 -3.23 -1.30
CA ARG A 225 14.87 -3.69 -2.11
C ARG A 225 14.67 -3.26 -3.57
N ASP A 226 15.67 -2.58 -4.12
CA ASP A 226 15.70 -2.09 -5.52
C ASP A 226 15.59 -3.23 -6.54
N ASN A 227 16.21 -4.38 -6.28
CA ASN A 227 16.14 -5.55 -7.13
C ASN A 227 14.74 -6.24 -7.14
N LEU A 228 13.83 -5.87 -6.26
CA LEU A 228 12.45 -6.34 -6.24
C LEU A 228 11.44 -5.25 -6.65
N ALA A 229 11.90 -4.12 -7.17
CA ALA A 229 11.06 -2.96 -7.47
C ALA A 229 10.90 -2.69 -8.97
N ASP A 230 11.21 -3.65 -9.83
CA ASP A 230 10.96 -3.54 -11.26
C ASP A 230 9.64 -4.20 -11.62
N PRO A 231 8.57 -3.43 -11.91
CA PRO A 231 7.24 -3.97 -12.17
C PRO A 231 7.14 -4.78 -13.47
N LEU A 232 8.16 -4.72 -14.33
CA LEU A 232 8.22 -5.56 -15.53
C LEU A 232 8.69 -6.99 -15.22
N THR A 233 9.41 -7.18 -14.14
CA THR A 233 10.06 -8.46 -13.81
C THR A 233 9.73 -8.97 -12.42
N THR A 234 9.26 -8.13 -11.50
CA THR A 234 8.98 -8.49 -10.12
C THR A 234 7.67 -7.87 -9.62
N PHE A 235 7.76 -6.90 -8.69
CA PHE A 235 6.60 -6.34 -7.98
C PHE A 235 6.22 -4.95 -8.48
N ASP A 236 4.93 -4.64 -8.46
CA ASP A 236 4.40 -3.31 -8.73
C ASP A 236 4.80 -2.31 -7.66
N ALA A 237 4.81 -2.74 -6.40
CA ALA A 237 5.10 -1.90 -5.25
C ALA A 237 6.02 -2.56 -4.24
N ASN A 238 6.77 -1.72 -3.55
CA ASN A 238 7.59 -2.07 -2.38
C ASN A 238 7.21 -1.20 -1.19
N TYR A 239 7.38 -1.71 0.03
CA TYR A 239 7.21 -0.93 1.25
C TYR A 239 8.19 0.24 1.31
N ALA A 240 7.75 1.36 1.89
CA ALA A 240 8.58 2.51 2.22
C ALA A 240 8.89 2.52 3.73
N TRP A 241 9.57 1.48 4.21
CA TRP A 241 9.92 1.34 5.63
C TRP A 241 10.80 2.48 6.15
N GLU A 242 11.80 2.90 5.34
CA GLU A 242 12.66 4.03 5.70
C GLU A 242 11.84 5.31 5.90
N LEU A 243 10.85 5.56 5.03
CA LEU A 243 9.95 6.70 5.18
C LEU A 243 9.13 6.60 6.46
N HIS A 244 8.56 5.43 6.75
CA HIS A 244 7.76 5.21 7.96
C HIS A 244 8.57 5.52 9.22
N HIS A 245 9.78 4.97 9.33
CA HIS A 245 10.67 5.25 10.46
C HIS A 245 11.11 6.71 10.53
N LEU A 246 11.36 7.33 9.38
CA LEU A 246 11.74 8.73 9.28
C LEU A 246 10.62 9.68 9.73
N LEU A 247 9.36 9.41 9.36
CA LEU A 247 8.21 10.21 9.79
C LEU A 247 8.00 10.11 11.31
N ASN A 248 8.14 8.93 11.90
CA ASN A 248 8.14 8.76 13.35
C ASN A 248 9.27 9.56 14.03
N ALA A 249 10.50 9.47 13.48
CA ALA A 249 11.66 10.19 14.00
C ALA A 249 11.56 11.72 13.85
N LEU A 250 10.97 12.19 12.75
CA LEU A 250 10.67 13.60 12.54
C LEU A 250 9.65 14.11 13.55
N SER A 251 8.57 13.36 13.80
CA SER A 251 7.55 13.67 14.81
C SER A 251 8.12 13.74 16.23
N GLN A 252 9.11 12.92 16.53
CA GLN A 252 9.81 12.89 17.82
C GLN A 252 10.93 13.95 17.92
N GLY A 253 11.21 14.66 16.82
CA GLY A 253 12.25 15.70 16.78
C GLY A 253 13.69 15.15 16.78
N SER A 254 13.88 13.86 16.49
CA SER A 254 15.20 13.22 16.34
C SER A 254 15.75 13.29 14.93
N LYS A 255 14.92 13.67 13.96
CA LYS A 255 15.22 13.94 12.57
C LYS A 255 14.64 15.28 12.14
N SER A 256 15.15 15.82 11.04
CA SER A 256 14.75 17.12 10.48
C SER A 256 14.04 16.97 9.13
N VAL A 257 13.46 18.05 8.64
CA VAL A 257 12.91 18.12 7.28
C VAL A 257 14.01 17.95 6.22
N GLN A 258 15.27 18.28 6.54
CA GLN A 258 16.38 18.00 5.63
C GLN A 258 16.59 16.49 5.45
N ASP A 259 16.48 15.70 6.55
CA ASP A 259 16.54 14.23 6.43
C ASP A 259 15.42 13.68 5.51
N LEU A 260 14.21 14.29 5.56
CA LEU A 260 13.11 13.93 4.66
C LEU A 260 13.43 14.28 3.19
N LYS A 261 14.00 15.46 2.93
CA LYS A 261 14.44 15.85 1.59
C LYS A 261 15.50 14.91 1.04
N ASP A 262 16.47 14.57 1.88
CA ASP A 262 17.54 13.64 1.53
C ASP A 262 17.04 12.23 1.26
N TYR A 263 16.04 11.78 2.04
CA TYR A 263 15.35 10.52 1.79
C TYR A 263 14.66 10.52 0.41
N VAL A 264 13.84 11.53 0.12
CA VAL A 264 13.11 11.61 -1.16
C VAL A 264 14.07 11.62 -2.35
N ALA A 265 15.21 12.32 -2.22
CA ALA A 265 16.23 12.33 -3.27
C ALA A 265 16.87 10.94 -3.47
N ARG A 266 17.27 10.26 -2.38
CA ARG A 266 17.83 8.91 -2.43
C ARG A 266 16.85 7.86 -2.94
N ASP A 267 15.57 7.94 -2.53
CA ASP A 267 14.53 7.02 -2.97
C ASP A 267 14.31 7.13 -4.49
N ALA A 268 14.29 8.36 -5.03
CA ALA A 268 14.20 8.61 -6.47
C ALA A 268 15.43 8.15 -7.28
N GLU A 269 16.61 8.07 -6.66
CA GLU A 269 17.82 7.52 -7.29
C GLU A 269 17.86 5.99 -7.22
N ARG A 270 17.31 5.41 -6.14
CA ARG A 270 17.37 3.98 -5.84
C ARG A 270 16.32 3.17 -6.58
N PHE A 271 15.11 3.70 -6.68
CA PHE A 271 13.99 2.97 -7.26
C PHE A 271 13.61 3.52 -8.65
N PRO A 272 13.22 2.65 -9.60
CA PRO A 272 12.72 3.12 -10.88
C PRO A 272 11.47 3.99 -10.68
N ARG A 273 11.28 4.97 -11.56
CA ARG A 273 10.15 5.91 -11.47
C ARG A 273 8.78 5.21 -11.55
N GLU A 274 8.75 4.07 -12.20
CA GLU A 274 7.57 3.23 -12.35
C GLU A 274 7.19 2.55 -11.04
N ALA A 275 8.14 2.24 -10.15
CA ALA A 275 7.89 1.53 -8.91
C ALA A 275 6.98 2.33 -7.97
N PHE A 276 5.96 1.67 -7.41
CA PHE A 276 5.14 2.24 -6.35
C PHE A 276 5.80 2.04 -5.00
N ARG A 277 5.55 2.98 -4.10
CA ARG A 277 6.04 2.93 -2.71
C ARG A 277 4.83 2.84 -1.78
N LEU A 278 4.63 1.70 -1.11
CA LEU A 278 3.58 1.57 -0.10
C LEU A 278 3.95 2.45 1.09
N THR A 279 3.19 3.52 1.28
CA THR A 279 3.40 4.51 2.34
C THR A 279 2.32 4.39 3.41
N PHE A 280 2.71 4.42 4.68
CA PHE A 280 1.79 4.15 5.78
C PHE A 280 2.25 4.81 7.08
N THR A 281 1.30 5.11 7.94
CA THR A 281 1.54 5.52 9.33
C THR A 281 1.37 4.34 10.28
N SER A 282 0.64 3.31 9.89
CA SER A 282 0.46 2.08 10.66
C SER A 282 0.16 0.90 9.73
N ASN A 283 0.38 -0.32 10.22
CA ASN A 283 -0.02 -1.61 9.66
C ASN A 283 -0.24 -2.59 10.83
N HIS A 284 -0.52 -3.86 10.54
CA HIS A 284 -0.75 -4.87 11.57
C HIS A 284 0.46 -5.08 12.51
N ASP A 285 1.70 -5.01 12.00
CA ASP A 285 2.91 -5.15 12.80
C ASP A 285 3.16 -3.91 13.67
N GLU A 286 3.17 -2.73 13.05
CA GLU A 286 3.41 -1.50 13.78
C GLU A 286 2.38 -1.28 14.89
N ASN A 287 1.10 -1.51 14.60
CA ASN A 287 0.05 -1.37 15.60
C ASN A 287 0.21 -2.37 16.76
N SER A 288 0.45 -3.65 16.45
CA SER A 288 0.50 -4.69 17.50
C SER A 288 1.77 -4.63 18.33
N TRP A 289 2.93 -4.32 17.72
CA TRP A 289 4.24 -4.45 18.36
C TRP A 289 4.88 -3.12 18.74
N ASN A 290 4.70 -2.07 17.95
CA ASN A 290 5.42 -0.80 18.08
C ASN A 290 4.53 0.36 18.58
N GLY A 291 3.23 0.15 18.71
CA GLY A 291 2.25 1.12 19.21
C GLY A 291 1.37 1.69 18.12
N THR A 292 0.35 2.44 18.55
CA THR A 292 -0.51 3.17 17.62
C THR A 292 0.25 4.32 16.96
N GLU A 293 -0.27 4.88 15.86
CA GLU A 293 0.28 6.09 15.26
C GLU A 293 0.30 7.27 16.24
N PHE A 294 -0.64 7.33 17.17
CA PHE A 294 -0.71 8.37 18.20
C PHE A 294 0.37 8.17 19.27
N GLU A 295 0.69 6.93 19.65
CA GLU A 295 1.80 6.62 20.56
C GLU A 295 3.16 6.98 19.91
N ARG A 296 3.32 6.77 18.58
CA ARG A 296 4.57 7.00 17.87
C ARG A 296 4.76 8.47 17.45
N ALA A 297 3.75 9.07 16.85
CA ALA A 297 3.84 10.40 16.25
C ALA A 297 3.11 11.50 17.04
N GLY A 298 2.29 11.14 18.03
CA GLY A 298 1.56 12.13 18.85
C GLY A 298 0.67 13.04 18.00
N ILE A 299 0.76 14.34 18.27
CA ILE A 299 -0.01 15.37 17.55
C ILE A 299 0.33 15.47 16.06
N TYR A 300 1.46 14.90 15.61
CA TYR A 300 1.91 14.94 14.23
C TYR A 300 1.35 13.78 13.38
N ALA A 301 0.56 12.87 13.96
CA ALA A 301 0.07 11.68 13.25
C ALA A 301 -0.69 12.01 11.95
N ASN A 302 -1.57 13.02 11.99
CA ASN A 302 -2.30 13.46 10.79
C ASN A 302 -1.38 14.11 9.74
N ALA A 303 -0.39 14.89 10.15
CA ALA A 303 0.60 15.46 9.25
C ALA A 303 1.44 14.34 8.55
N CYS A 304 1.82 13.30 9.30
CA CYS A 304 2.47 12.11 8.72
C CYS A 304 1.57 11.41 7.68
N ALA A 305 0.27 11.24 7.97
CA ALA A 305 -0.68 10.67 7.02
C ALA A 305 -0.79 11.52 5.75
N VAL A 306 -0.85 12.86 5.86
CA VAL A 306 -0.81 13.76 4.70
C VAL A 306 0.43 13.52 3.85
N LEU A 307 1.61 13.38 4.46
CA LEU A 307 2.85 13.09 3.72
C LEU A 307 2.81 11.72 3.03
N CYS A 308 2.25 10.68 3.68
CA CYS A 308 2.04 9.37 3.05
C CYS A 308 1.16 9.42 1.79
N PHE A 309 0.23 10.38 1.70
CA PHE A 309 -0.66 10.54 0.54
C PHE A 309 -0.09 11.46 -0.55
N THR A 310 0.92 12.28 -0.24
CA THR A 310 1.32 13.37 -1.13
C THR A 310 2.77 13.31 -1.63
N LEU A 311 3.64 12.53 -1.01
CA LEU A 311 5.02 12.34 -1.48
C LEU A 311 5.06 11.56 -2.80
N PRO A 312 6.15 11.68 -3.59
CA PRO A 312 6.30 10.96 -4.86
C PRO A 312 6.22 9.44 -4.70
N GLY A 313 5.70 8.76 -5.72
CA GLY A 313 5.60 7.30 -5.77
C GLY A 313 4.59 6.68 -4.79
N SER A 314 3.99 7.48 -3.91
CA SER A 314 3.13 6.99 -2.82
C SER A 314 1.91 6.22 -3.31
N GLN A 315 1.76 5.00 -2.80
CA GLN A 315 0.51 4.26 -2.75
C GLN A 315 0.14 4.09 -1.28
N PRO A 316 -0.82 4.89 -0.78
CA PRO A 316 -1.08 4.95 0.65
C PRO A 316 -1.88 3.76 1.15
N LEU A 317 -1.54 3.32 2.38
CA LEU A 317 -2.23 2.29 3.13
C LEU A 317 -2.98 2.90 4.31
N ILE A 318 -4.19 2.43 4.54
CA ILE A 318 -4.97 2.62 5.77
C ILE A 318 -5.10 1.26 6.44
N TYR A 319 -4.65 1.14 7.69
CA TYR A 319 -4.82 -0.09 8.47
C TYR A 319 -6.16 -0.08 9.22
N THR A 320 -6.72 -1.26 9.42
CA THR A 320 -7.94 -1.54 10.19
C THR A 320 -8.08 -0.68 11.45
N GLY A 321 -9.08 0.21 11.46
CA GLY A 321 -9.40 1.07 12.61
C GLY A 321 -8.78 2.47 12.57
N GLN A 322 -7.82 2.77 11.71
CA GLN A 322 -7.27 4.14 11.62
C GLN A 322 -8.33 5.17 11.25
N GLU A 323 -9.28 4.80 10.39
CA GLU A 323 -10.37 5.69 9.93
C GLU A 323 -11.39 6.05 11.00
N ILE A 324 -11.35 5.40 12.15
CA ILE A 324 -12.13 5.77 13.33
C ILE A 324 -11.26 6.31 14.47
N GLY A 325 -9.96 6.51 14.24
CA GLY A 325 -9.01 6.99 15.24
C GLY A 325 -8.78 5.98 16.37
N LEU A 326 -8.69 4.70 16.03
CA LEU A 326 -8.47 3.64 17.02
C LEU A 326 -7.11 3.78 17.69
N ASP A 327 -7.08 4.35 18.90
CA ASP A 327 -5.87 4.46 19.72
C ASP A 327 -5.73 3.25 20.66
N ARG A 328 -5.58 2.07 20.05
CA ARG A 328 -5.43 0.79 20.74
C ARG A 328 -4.61 -0.19 19.92
N ARG A 329 -3.66 -0.86 20.56
CA ARG A 329 -2.90 -1.95 19.97
C ARG A 329 -3.79 -3.20 19.90
N LEU A 330 -3.99 -3.70 18.70
CA LEU A 330 -4.78 -4.92 18.47
C LEU A 330 -3.94 -6.15 18.80
N ALA A 331 -4.54 -7.09 19.51
CA ALA A 331 -3.86 -8.34 19.88
C ALA A 331 -3.59 -9.21 18.64
N PHE A 332 -2.34 -9.68 18.49
CA PHE A 332 -1.92 -10.42 17.30
C PHE A 332 -2.37 -11.89 17.33
N PHE A 333 -2.21 -12.57 18.47
CA PHE A 333 -2.50 -14.01 18.61
C PHE A 333 -3.86 -14.32 19.21
N GLU A 334 -4.64 -13.28 19.53
CA GLU A 334 -5.92 -13.40 20.24
C GLU A 334 -6.99 -12.60 19.50
N LYS A 335 -8.25 -12.88 19.83
CA LYS A 335 -9.38 -12.10 19.34
C LYS A 335 -9.54 -10.83 20.18
N ASP A 336 -9.52 -9.69 19.53
CA ASP A 336 -9.61 -8.35 20.12
C ASP A 336 -10.40 -7.42 19.19
N PRO A 337 -11.71 -7.70 18.97
CA PRO A 337 -12.46 -7.12 17.89
C PRO A 337 -12.73 -5.63 18.08
N ILE A 338 -12.80 -4.91 16.97
CA ILE A 338 -13.37 -3.58 16.89
C ILE A 338 -14.89 -3.74 16.84
N VAL A 339 -15.59 -3.14 17.81
CA VAL A 339 -17.04 -3.29 17.96
C VAL A 339 -17.82 -2.04 17.54
N ASP A 340 -17.16 -0.87 17.53
CA ASP A 340 -17.76 0.40 17.16
C ASP A 340 -17.04 1.01 15.94
N TRP A 341 -17.77 1.10 14.84
CA TRP A 341 -17.33 1.68 13.59
C TRP A 341 -18.02 3.01 13.29
N SER A 342 -18.52 3.69 14.33
CA SER A 342 -19.21 4.98 14.16
C SER A 342 -18.27 6.01 13.55
N ALA A 343 -18.75 6.69 12.51
CA ALA A 343 -18.02 7.75 11.85
C ALA A 343 -17.77 8.93 12.80
N ASN A 344 -16.58 9.53 12.72
CA ASN A 344 -16.15 10.66 13.53
C ASN A 344 -15.23 11.59 12.69
N GLU A 345 -14.51 12.50 13.36
CA GLU A 345 -13.56 13.40 12.71
C GLU A 345 -12.43 12.68 11.95
N TYR A 346 -11.93 11.54 12.46
CA TYR A 346 -10.91 10.75 11.77
C TYR A 346 -11.48 10.13 10.48
N THR A 347 -12.73 9.67 10.50
CA THR A 347 -13.41 9.17 9.29
C THR A 347 -13.48 10.26 8.22
N ALA A 348 -13.83 11.48 8.62
CA ALA A 348 -13.87 12.62 7.70
C ALA A 348 -12.47 12.97 7.16
N PHE A 349 -11.46 12.93 8.02
CA PHE A 349 -10.07 13.17 7.66
C PHE A 349 -9.56 12.15 6.62
N TRP A 350 -9.66 10.86 6.91
CA TRP A 350 -9.19 9.81 6.02
C TRP A 350 -9.95 9.81 4.68
N LYS A 351 -11.27 10.01 4.72
CA LYS A 351 -12.08 10.16 3.51
C LYS A 351 -11.62 11.34 2.67
N SER A 352 -11.26 12.47 3.29
CA SER A 352 -10.71 13.63 2.59
C SER A 352 -9.35 13.33 1.96
N LEU A 353 -8.47 12.56 2.63
CA LEU A 353 -7.19 12.15 2.05
C LEU A 353 -7.36 11.21 0.84
N VAL A 354 -8.29 10.26 0.92
CA VAL A 354 -8.63 9.39 -0.21
C VAL A 354 -9.15 10.23 -1.39
N ASP A 355 -10.05 11.17 -1.13
CA ASP A 355 -10.58 12.10 -2.13
C ASP A 355 -9.47 12.98 -2.74
N LEU A 356 -8.53 13.45 -1.94
CA LEU A 356 -7.34 14.18 -2.39
C LEU A 356 -6.54 13.36 -3.41
N LYS A 357 -6.25 12.09 -3.10
CA LYS A 357 -5.50 11.18 -3.96
C LYS A 357 -6.20 10.96 -5.30
N HIS A 358 -7.51 10.71 -5.27
CA HIS A 358 -8.30 10.43 -6.46
C HIS A 358 -8.47 11.64 -7.39
N LYS A 359 -8.67 12.83 -6.82
CA LYS A 359 -8.98 14.04 -7.59
C LYS A 359 -7.76 14.75 -8.18
N ASN A 360 -6.57 14.41 -7.70
CA ASN A 360 -5.36 15.13 -8.08
C ASN A 360 -4.37 14.25 -8.85
N PRO A 361 -4.35 14.30 -10.18
CA PRO A 361 -3.39 13.57 -11.01
C PRO A 361 -1.92 13.80 -10.63
N ALA A 362 -1.59 14.97 -10.05
CA ALA A 362 -0.26 15.25 -9.54
C ALA A 362 0.16 14.26 -8.42
N LEU A 363 -0.79 13.64 -7.72
CA LEU A 363 -0.52 12.68 -6.66
C LEU A 363 -0.56 11.22 -7.13
N ALA A 364 -0.74 10.95 -8.42
CA ALA A 364 -0.66 9.59 -8.93
C ALA A 364 0.66 8.94 -8.55
N ALA A 365 0.64 7.62 -8.30
CA ALA A 365 1.84 6.85 -8.04
C ALA A 365 2.67 6.62 -9.32
N GLY A 366 3.90 6.19 -9.16
CA GLY A 366 4.78 5.83 -10.25
C GLY A 366 5.04 6.96 -11.24
N GLU A 367 5.23 6.60 -12.49
CA GLU A 367 5.61 7.52 -13.59
C GLU A 367 4.51 8.54 -13.97
N ARG A 368 3.28 8.31 -13.51
CA ARG A 368 2.16 9.23 -13.78
C ARG A 368 2.09 10.39 -12.79
N GLY A 369 2.77 10.29 -11.65
CA GLY A 369 2.78 11.34 -10.64
C GLY A 369 3.45 12.61 -11.11
N GLY A 370 3.00 13.76 -10.58
CA GLY A 370 3.57 15.06 -10.84
C GLY A 370 4.96 15.25 -10.23
N GLU A 371 5.71 16.20 -10.76
CA GLU A 371 7.01 16.59 -10.23
C GLU A 371 6.87 17.19 -8.82
N LEU A 372 7.86 16.94 -7.96
CA LEU A 372 7.95 17.55 -6.63
C LEU A 372 8.89 18.73 -6.64
N SER A 373 8.44 19.86 -6.10
CA SER A 373 9.24 21.07 -5.88
C SER A 373 9.20 21.47 -4.42
N TRP A 374 10.36 21.42 -3.75
CA TRP A 374 10.48 21.92 -2.38
C TRP A 374 10.42 23.44 -2.34
N TRP A 375 9.73 23.98 -1.34
CA TRP A 375 9.67 25.42 -1.11
C TRP A 375 10.65 25.83 -0.02
N GLU A 376 11.27 27.00 -0.19
CA GLU A 376 12.09 27.61 0.86
C GLU A 376 11.18 28.24 1.92
N VAL A 377 11.47 27.93 3.17
CA VAL A 377 10.74 28.44 4.34
C VAL A 377 11.71 28.98 5.40
N PRO A 378 11.32 29.95 6.22
CA PRO A 378 12.19 30.52 7.26
C PRO A 378 12.65 29.54 8.35
N VAL A 379 11.90 28.44 8.57
CA VAL A 379 12.18 27.38 9.56
C VAL A 379 12.33 26.02 8.88
N PRO A 380 13.37 25.84 8.05
CA PRO A 380 13.51 24.69 7.15
C PRO A 380 13.75 23.36 7.87
N GLU A 381 14.13 23.40 9.15
CA GLU A 381 14.41 22.19 9.94
C GLU A 381 13.15 21.44 10.39
N THR A 382 12.04 22.18 10.53
CA THR A 382 10.81 21.66 11.15
C THR A 382 9.54 21.89 10.34
N VAL A 383 9.59 22.70 9.29
CA VAL A 383 8.44 22.95 8.42
C VAL A 383 8.65 22.28 7.08
N VAL A 384 7.80 21.33 6.76
CA VAL A 384 7.69 20.72 5.44
C VAL A 384 6.90 21.66 4.54
N ALA A 385 7.42 22.02 3.36
CA ALA A 385 6.68 22.76 2.36
C ALA A 385 7.12 22.34 0.96
N PHE A 386 6.18 21.88 0.13
CA PHE A 386 6.44 21.49 -1.25
C PHE A 386 5.18 21.58 -2.12
N SER A 387 5.36 21.54 -3.43
CA SER A 387 4.28 21.33 -4.39
C SER A 387 4.51 20.05 -5.21
N ARG A 388 3.40 19.47 -5.66
CA ARG A 388 3.32 18.40 -6.68
C ARG A 388 2.55 18.96 -7.86
N GLU A 389 3.09 18.80 -9.08
CA GLU A 389 2.50 19.44 -10.26
C GLU A 389 2.48 18.52 -11.47
N THR A 390 1.35 18.48 -12.18
CA THR A 390 1.23 17.87 -13.50
C THR A 390 0.18 18.60 -14.33
N GLY A 391 0.55 19.12 -15.51
CA GLY A 391 -0.34 19.98 -16.31
C GLY A 391 -0.81 21.19 -15.51
N ASP A 392 -2.13 21.38 -15.46
CA ASP A 392 -2.75 22.46 -14.68
C ASP A 392 -3.06 22.07 -13.21
N ASN A 393 -2.90 20.79 -12.85
CA ASN A 393 -3.15 20.33 -11.49
C ASN A 393 -1.93 20.55 -10.59
N GLN A 394 -2.17 21.20 -9.48
CA GLN A 394 -1.16 21.50 -8.48
C GLN A 394 -1.69 21.20 -7.07
N VAL A 395 -0.87 20.52 -6.29
CA VAL A 395 -1.10 20.26 -4.86
C VAL A 395 0.07 20.83 -4.07
N ILE A 396 -0.22 21.72 -3.15
CA ILE A 396 0.77 22.34 -2.25
C ILE A 396 0.51 21.81 -0.85
N VAL A 397 1.58 21.35 -0.20
CA VAL A 397 1.54 20.81 1.18
C VAL A 397 2.45 21.62 2.06
N ILE A 398 1.93 22.07 3.20
CA ILE A 398 2.71 22.73 4.26
C ILE A 398 2.33 22.07 5.58
N ALA A 399 3.32 21.60 6.35
CA ALA A 399 3.10 20.93 7.63
C ALA A 399 4.15 21.37 8.66
N ASN A 400 3.70 21.67 9.88
CA ASN A 400 4.55 22.12 10.98
C ASN A 400 4.88 20.96 11.93
N PHE A 401 6.10 20.45 11.84
CA PHE A 401 6.68 19.48 12.78
C PHE A 401 7.47 20.15 13.92
N GLY A 402 7.42 21.48 14.00
CA GLY A 402 8.04 22.26 15.07
C GLY A 402 7.25 22.25 16.38
N LYS A 403 7.83 22.88 17.39
CA LYS A 403 7.21 23.04 18.73
C LYS A 403 6.57 24.41 18.91
N GLU A 404 6.74 25.29 17.95
CA GLU A 404 6.24 26.66 17.98
C GLU A 404 5.26 26.89 16.82
N ASN A 405 4.34 27.84 16.99
CA ASN A 405 3.45 28.24 15.91
C ASN A 405 4.27 28.80 14.73
N TYR A 406 3.88 28.41 13.54
CA TYR A 406 4.46 28.89 12.28
C TYR A 406 3.43 29.73 11.53
N SER A 407 3.67 31.03 11.41
CA SER A 407 2.74 32.00 10.79
C SER A 407 3.37 32.67 9.57
N PRO A 408 3.49 31.93 8.45
CA PRO A 408 4.09 32.46 7.22
C PRO A 408 3.08 33.23 6.37
N VAL A 409 3.65 34.04 5.45
CA VAL A 409 2.93 34.59 4.31
C VAL A 409 3.51 33.98 3.03
N PHE A 410 2.69 33.27 2.26
CA PHE A 410 3.09 32.67 1.00
C PHE A 410 2.52 33.41 -0.21
N ASN A 411 3.33 33.57 -1.24
CA ASN A 411 2.86 33.98 -2.56
C ASN A 411 2.60 32.71 -3.41
N LEU A 412 1.33 32.39 -3.60
CA LEU A 412 0.94 31.22 -4.39
C LEU A 412 1.18 31.47 -5.89
N PRO A 413 1.65 30.46 -6.64
CA PRO A 413 2.00 30.61 -8.05
C PRO A 413 0.77 30.51 -8.97
N GLY A 414 -0.19 31.42 -8.83
CA GLY A 414 -1.40 31.41 -9.67
C GLY A 414 -2.64 31.91 -8.97
N LYS A 415 -3.80 31.44 -9.45
CA LYS A 415 -5.14 31.80 -8.94
C LYS A 415 -6.01 30.56 -8.78
N HIS A 416 -7.12 30.71 -8.08
CA HIS A 416 -8.15 29.68 -7.90
C HIS A 416 -7.66 28.48 -7.07
N PHE A 417 -6.92 28.76 -6.01
CA PHE A 417 -6.54 27.77 -5.04
C PHE A 417 -7.64 27.54 -3.99
N THR A 418 -7.72 26.33 -3.49
CA THR A 418 -8.71 25.92 -2.47
C THR A 418 -8.01 25.12 -1.39
N ASN A 419 -8.31 25.36 -0.12
CA ASN A 419 -7.93 24.47 0.95
C ASN A 419 -8.72 23.17 0.79
N HIS A 420 -8.01 22.05 0.60
CA HIS A 420 -8.65 20.78 0.31
C HIS A 420 -9.59 20.31 1.42
N PHE A 421 -9.21 20.50 2.69
CA PHE A 421 -9.98 20.02 3.84
C PHE A 421 -11.21 20.88 4.18
N THR A 422 -11.13 22.19 3.97
CA THR A 422 -12.24 23.11 4.32
C THR A 422 -13.08 23.53 3.12
N GLY A 423 -12.55 23.38 1.90
CA GLY A 423 -13.20 23.87 0.69
C GLY A 423 -13.13 25.39 0.50
N GLU A 424 -12.46 26.12 1.38
CA GLU A 424 -12.32 27.57 1.32
C GLU A 424 -11.36 28.00 0.22
N ALA A 425 -11.74 29.04 -0.52
CA ALA A 425 -10.85 29.66 -1.51
C ALA A 425 -9.65 30.32 -0.83
N ILE A 426 -8.46 30.08 -1.37
CA ILE A 426 -7.21 30.68 -0.90
C ILE A 426 -6.75 31.75 -1.87
N GLU A 427 -6.60 32.98 -1.39
CA GLU A 427 -6.06 34.10 -2.16
C GLU A 427 -4.55 34.26 -1.92
N SER A 428 -3.84 34.83 -2.90
CA SER A 428 -2.42 35.16 -2.77
C SER A 428 -2.25 36.69 -2.60
N PRO A 429 -1.45 37.14 -1.63
CA PRO A 429 -0.69 36.40 -0.63
C PRO A 429 -1.58 35.65 0.36
N CYS A 430 -1.17 34.46 0.77
CA CYS A 430 -1.85 33.63 1.76
C CYS A 430 -1.16 33.77 3.12
N GLU A 431 -1.89 34.23 4.13
CA GLU A 431 -1.42 34.24 5.51
C GLU A 431 -1.90 32.96 6.21
N LEU A 432 -0.99 32.22 6.79
CA LEU A 432 -1.29 30.98 7.52
C LEU A 432 -0.96 31.14 9.01
N SER A 433 -1.59 30.29 9.82
CA SER A 433 -1.19 30.08 11.21
C SER A 433 -1.28 28.59 11.48
N LEU A 434 -0.14 27.95 11.66
CA LEU A 434 -0.01 26.50 11.84
C LEU A 434 0.60 26.22 13.22
N ASP A 435 -0.20 25.73 14.14
CA ASP A 435 0.29 25.23 15.43
C ASP A 435 1.12 23.95 15.24
N PRO A 436 1.88 23.50 16.25
CA PRO A 436 2.58 22.21 16.19
C PRO A 436 1.65 21.07 15.82
N GLY A 437 1.99 20.32 14.77
CA GLY A 437 1.19 19.23 14.21
C GLY A 437 0.17 19.64 13.14
N ASP A 438 -0.06 20.96 12.96
CA ASP A 438 -0.95 21.44 11.93
C ASP A 438 -0.35 21.32 10.53
N TYR A 439 -1.25 21.21 9.56
CA TYR A 439 -0.94 21.14 8.15
C TYR A 439 -2.01 21.84 7.31
N ILE A 440 -1.66 22.18 6.11
CA ILE A 440 -2.60 22.60 5.07
C ILE A 440 -2.26 21.93 3.75
N VAL A 441 -3.29 21.53 3.02
CA VAL A 441 -3.18 21.05 1.64
C VAL A 441 -4.01 21.97 0.75
N ILE A 442 -3.34 22.58 -0.20
CA ILE A 442 -3.95 23.55 -1.11
C ILE A 442 -3.93 22.95 -2.51
N THR A 443 -5.07 22.95 -3.18
CA THR A 443 -5.25 22.32 -4.50
C THR A 443 -5.71 23.32 -5.55
N ARG A 444 -5.32 23.05 -6.81
CA ARG A 444 -5.77 23.76 -8.00
C ARG A 444 -5.94 22.80 -9.15
#